data_817a4584c363ac1830155b5260be5d66
#
_entry.id   817a4584c363ac1830155b5260be5d66
#
_cell.length_a   1.000
_cell.length_b   1.000
_cell.length_c   1.000
_cell.angle_alpha   90.00
_cell.angle_beta   90.00
_cell.angle_gamma   90.00
#
_symmetry.space_group_name_H-M   'P 1'
#
loop_
_entity.id
_entity.type
_entity.pdbx_description
1 polymer ?
#
loop_
_entity_poly.entity_id
_entity_poly.type
_entity_poly.pdbx_seq_one_letter_code
_entity_poly.pdbx_strand_id
1 'polypeptide(L)'
;MPLTVVRREHMHLYAREPRSRAAKVAVDALLRLQHAEEQQLEQARSESGLTKNEFLAVRYMLQAHRDGRAMGPKDLAVMLNVSNASVTKIVDGLADKGYLRRVPHPTDRRAQVLEPTVQAAHKIDASYAPFHEAVVEVMDHLSTEENDVLARCLAQITEALVGGAPAPVDEYVVDPDGDAEPNDS
;
A
#
# COMPACT_ATOMS: atom_id res chain seq x y z
N MET A 1 18.10 -2.82 -26.90
CA MET A 1 16.98 -1.90 -27.08
C MET A 1 17.56 -0.49 -27.13
N PRO A 2 17.32 0.30 -28.15
CA PRO A 2 17.90 1.65 -28.23
C PRO A 2 17.25 2.56 -27.19
N LEU A 3 18.10 3.24 -26.41
CA LEU A 3 17.76 4.23 -25.36
C LEU A 3 16.82 5.36 -25.85
N THR A 4 16.60 5.48 -27.13
CA THR A 4 15.78 6.52 -27.76
C THR A 4 14.27 6.30 -27.58
N VAL A 5 13.81 5.06 -27.39
CA VAL A 5 12.38 4.74 -27.19
C VAL A 5 11.95 5.12 -25.77
N VAL A 6 12.78 4.78 -24.77
CA VAL A 6 12.52 5.11 -23.35
C VAL A 6 12.47 6.64 -23.14
N ARG A 7 13.26 7.42 -23.88
CA ARG A 7 13.27 8.87 -23.78
C ARG A 7 12.02 9.54 -24.35
N ARG A 8 11.34 8.92 -25.34
CA ARG A 8 10.08 9.43 -25.90
C ARG A 8 8.86 9.14 -25.00
N GLU A 9 8.83 8.00 -24.33
CA GLU A 9 7.74 7.66 -23.40
C GLU A 9 7.72 8.62 -22.19
N HIS A 10 8.87 9.01 -21.67
CA HIS A 10 8.97 9.98 -20.56
C HIS A 10 8.57 11.41 -20.95
N MET A 11 8.72 11.81 -22.20
CA MET A 11 8.36 13.18 -22.66
C MET A 11 6.84 13.41 -22.77
N HIS A 12 6.04 12.36 -22.87
CA HIS A 12 4.57 12.47 -22.95
C HIS A 12 3.88 12.52 -21.57
N LEU A 13 4.61 12.30 -20.48
CA LEU A 13 4.05 12.26 -19.12
C LEU A 13 3.91 13.64 -18.47
N TYR A 14 4.55 14.68 -19.03
CA TYR A 14 4.47 16.02 -18.44
C TYR A 14 3.47 16.90 -19.19
N ALA A 15 2.33 17.16 -18.54
CA ALA A 15 1.43 18.25 -18.97
C ALA A 15 2.13 19.63 -18.83
N ARG A 16 3.19 19.72 -18.03
CA ARG A 16 3.99 20.91 -17.78
C ARG A 16 5.42 20.54 -17.37
N GLU A 17 6.43 21.15 -17.98
CA GLU A 17 7.82 20.96 -17.58
C GLU A 17 8.15 21.57 -16.21
N PRO A 18 8.98 20.89 -15.39
CA PRO A 18 9.49 21.45 -14.14
C PRO A 18 10.30 22.73 -14.38
N ARG A 19 10.14 23.71 -13.48
CA ARG A 19 10.75 25.04 -13.62
C ARG A 19 12.29 25.06 -13.45
N SER A 20 12.86 24.04 -12.83
CA SER A 20 14.29 23.95 -12.58
C SER A 20 14.85 22.57 -12.87
N ARG A 21 16.17 22.48 -13.09
CA ARG A 21 16.88 21.22 -13.26
C ARG A 21 16.73 20.31 -12.04
N ALA A 22 16.80 20.88 -10.83
CA ALA A 22 16.63 20.11 -9.59
C ALA A 22 15.21 19.52 -9.47
N ALA A 23 14.18 20.31 -9.78
CA ALA A 23 12.80 19.82 -9.80
C ALA A 23 12.60 18.71 -10.84
N LYS A 24 13.24 18.82 -12.00
CA LYS A 24 13.19 17.76 -13.02
C LYS A 24 13.82 16.46 -12.51
N VAL A 25 15.00 16.54 -11.87
CA VAL A 25 15.66 15.35 -11.29
C VAL A 25 14.79 14.70 -10.23
N ALA A 26 14.14 15.49 -9.36
CA ALA A 26 13.24 14.96 -8.33
C ALA A 26 12.00 14.27 -8.92
N VAL A 27 11.36 14.88 -9.92
CA VAL A 27 10.22 14.26 -10.62
C VAL A 27 10.64 12.98 -11.33
N ASP A 28 11.75 12.97 -12.05
CA ASP A 28 12.27 11.77 -12.73
C ASP A 28 12.62 10.66 -11.72
N ALA A 29 13.10 11.01 -10.52
CA ALA A 29 13.36 10.05 -9.45
C ALA A 29 12.06 9.44 -8.90
N LEU A 30 11.04 10.28 -8.64
CA LEU A 30 9.73 9.82 -8.19
C LEU A 30 9.07 8.88 -9.19
N LEU A 31 9.09 9.21 -10.48
CA LEU A 31 8.53 8.35 -11.53
C LEU A 31 9.28 7.01 -11.64
N ARG A 32 10.60 7.01 -11.46
CA ARG A 32 11.36 5.74 -11.39
C ARG A 32 11.00 4.91 -10.18
N LEU A 33 10.78 5.53 -9.02
CA LEU A 33 10.35 4.84 -7.82
C LEU A 33 8.98 4.20 -8.01
N GLN A 34 8.00 4.93 -8.56
CA GLN A 34 6.68 4.38 -8.87
C GLN A 34 6.76 3.19 -9.82
N HIS A 35 7.57 3.29 -10.87
CA HIS A 35 7.76 2.19 -11.80
C HIS A 35 8.43 0.97 -11.15
N ALA A 36 9.42 1.17 -10.29
CA ALA A 36 10.07 0.10 -9.54
C ALA A 36 9.09 -0.59 -8.57
N GLU A 37 8.24 0.18 -7.88
CA GLU A 37 7.17 -0.36 -7.03
C GLU A 37 6.18 -1.20 -7.85
N GLU A 38 5.70 -0.69 -8.98
CA GLU A 38 4.79 -1.42 -9.86
C GLU A 38 5.38 -2.75 -10.35
N GLN A 39 6.65 -2.76 -10.72
CA GLN A 39 7.35 -4.00 -11.14
C GLN A 39 7.46 -5.00 -9.99
N GLN A 40 7.83 -4.54 -8.80
CA GLN A 40 7.92 -5.38 -7.60
C GLN A 40 6.56 -6.00 -7.26
N LEU A 41 5.48 -5.20 -7.29
CA LEU A 41 4.13 -5.68 -7.03
C LEU A 41 3.66 -6.70 -8.07
N GLU A 42 3.96 -6.49 -9.34
CA GLU A 42 3.59 -7.43 -10.39
C GLU A 42 4.36 -8.74 -10.28
N GLN A 43 5.64 -8.69 -9.94
CA GLN A 43 6.44 -9.88 -9.65
C GLN A 43 5.85 -10.64 -8.45
N ALA A 44 5.60 -9.94 -7.33
CA ALA A 44 5.02 -10.51 -6.13
C ALA A 44 3.64 -11.15 -6.39
N ARG A 45 2.80 -10.48 -7.19
CA ARG A 45 1.52 -11.03 -7.63
C ARG A 45 1.73 -12.33 -8.43
N SER A 46 2.64 -12.32 -9.39
CA SER A 46 2.95 -13.48 -10.24
C SER A 46 3.40 -14.68 -9.39
N GLU A 47 4.30 -14.44 -8.44
CA GLU A 47 4.82 -15.47 -7.52
C GLU A 47 3.76 -15.95 -6.52
N SER A 48 2.75 -15.12 -6.23
CA SER A 48 1.66 -15.49 -5.32
C SER A 48 0.72 -16.55 -5.88
N GLY A 49 0.64 -16.66 -7.20
CA GLY A 49 -0.37 -17.48 -7.89
C GLY A 49 -1.78 -16.91 -7.80
N LEU A 50 -1.92 -15.63 -7.40
CA LEU A 50 -3.19 -14.92 -7.35
C LEU A 50 -3.41 -14.11 -8.63
N THR A 51 -4.67 -14.02 -9.05
CA THR A 51 -5.07 -13.05 -10.06
C THR A 51 -4.91 -11.62 -9.51
N LYS A 52 -4.87 -10.61 -10.38
CA LYS A 52 -4.78 -9.21 -9.97
C LYS A 52 -5.86 -8.82 -8.95
N ASN A 53 -7.09 -9.21 -9.20
CA ASN A 53 -8.21 -8.87 -8.31
C ASN A 53 -8.18 -9.65 -6.98
N GLU A 54 -7.73 -10.90 -6.98
CA GLU A 54 -7.52 -11.65 -5.75
C GLU A 54 -6.41 -11.04 -4.89
N PHE A 55 -5.30 -10.65 -5.51
CA PHE A 55 -4.19 -10.00 -4.80
C PHE A 55 -4.61 -8.66 -4.19
N LEU A 56 -5.31 -7.81 -4.97
CA LEU A 56 -5.85 -6.54 -4.45
C LEU A 56 -6.90 -6.77 -3.37
N ALA A 57 -7.75 -7.79 -3.50
CA ALA A 57 -8.75 -8.14 -2.49
C ALA A 57 -8.09 -8.46 -1.14
N VAL A 58 -7.05 -9.29 -1.15
CA VAL A 58 -6.31 -9.63 0.08
C VAL A 58 -5.68 -8.37 0.70
N ARG A 59 -5.07 -7.50 -0.11
CA ARG A 59 -4.52 -6.22 0.37
C ARG A 59 -5.55 -5.35 1.07
N TYR A 60 -6.70 -5.14 0.43
CA TYR A 60 -7.78 -4.32 1.00
C TYR A 60 -8.34 -4.90 2.30
N MET A 61 -8.50 -6.23 2.36
CA MET A 61 -8.94 -6.90 3.58
C MET A 61 -7.93 -6.76 4.71
N LEU A 62 -6.62 -6.92 4.43
CA LEU A 62 -5.56 -6.73 5.41
C LEU A 62 -5.50 -5.29 5.91
N GLN A 63 -5.64 -4.31 5.02
CA GLN A 63 -5.68 -2.91 5.42
C GLN A 63 -6.91 -2.62 6.30
N ALA A 64 -8.10 -3.06 5.89
CA ALA A 64 -9.30 -2.88 6.71
C ALA A 64 -9.18 -3.54 8.08
N HIS A 65 -8.57 -4.73 8.14
CA HIS A 65 -8.32 -5.45 9.39
C HIS A 65 -7.36 -4.68 10.31
N ARG A 66 -6.27 -4.14 9.79
CA ARG A 66 -5.33 -3.27 10.54
C ARG A 66 -6.00 -2.00 11.07
N ASP A 67 -6.90 -1.43 10.27
CA ASP A 67 -7.67 -0.22 10.64
C ASP A 67 -8.86 -0.53 11.60
N GLY A 68 -9.04 -1.78 12.01
CA GLY A 68 -10.18 -2.22 12.84
C GLY A 68 -11.54 -2.09 12.15
N ARG A 69 -11.58 -2.02 10.82
CA ARG A 69 -12.80 -1.86 10.02
C ARG A 69 -13.31 -3.21 9.52
N ALA A 70 -14.61 -3.46 9.73
CA ALA A 70 -15.28 -4.61 9.10
C ALA A 70 -15.43 -4.36 7.59
N MET A 71 -15.05 -5.35 6.78
CA MET A 71 -15.18 -5.31 5.32
C MET A 71 -16.06 -6.46 4.85
N GLY A 72 -17.14 -6.13 4.16
CA GLY A 72 -18.03 -7.12 3.53
C GLY A 72 -17.79 -7.27 2.03
N PRO A 73 -18.45 -8.25 1.39
CA PRO A 73 -18.33 -8.43 -0.07
C PRO A 73 -18.74 -7.20 -0.89
N LYS A 74 -19.72 -6.42 -0.41
CA LYS A 74 -20.16 -5.19 -1.10
C LYS A 74 -19.09 -4.12 -1.09
N ASP A 75 -18.41 -3.93 0.04
CA ASP A 75 -17.31 -2.96 0.17
C ASP A 75 -16.17 -3.34 -0.75
N LEU A 76 -15.84 -4.63 -0.76
CA LEU A 76 -14.80 -5.17 -1.64
C LEU A 76 -15.15 -5.01 -3.12
N ALA A 77 -16.41 -5.18 -3.51
CA ALA A 77 -16.88 -4.97 -4.89
C ALA A 77 -16.66 -3.52 -5.32
N VAL A 78 -16.96 -2.55 -4.45
CA VAL A 78 -16.72 -1.13 -4.70
C VAL A 78 -15.23 -0.84 -4.84
N MET A 79 -14.40 -1.32 -3.90
CA MET A 79 -12.96 -1.07 -3.90
C MET A 79 -12.24 -1.68 -5.11
N LEU A 80 -12.69 -2.85 -5.57
CA LEU A 80 -12.15 -3.50 -6.76
C LEU A 80 -12.75 -2.99 -8.07
N ASN A 81 -13.80 -2.16 -8.00
CA ASN A 81 -14.60 -1.72 -9.15
C ASN A 81 -15.08 -2.88 -10.02
N VAL A 82 -15.68 -3.89 -9.37
CA VAL A 82 -16.22 -5.08 -10.04
C VAL A 82 -17.69 -5.33 -9.67
N SER A 83 -18.38 -6.15 -10.47
CA SER A 83 -19.76 -6.55 -10.17
C SER A 83 -19.86 -7.46 -8.94
N ASN A 84 -21.05 -7.52 -8.31
CA ASN A 84 -21.32 -8.43 -7.20
C ASN A 84 -21.11 -9.92 -7.58
N ALA A 85 -21.37 -10.29 -8.81
CA ALA A 85 -21.11 -11.65 -9.29
C ALA A 85 -19.61 -11.95 -9.38
N SER A 86 -18.82 -10.95 -9.80
CA SER A 86 -17.37 -11.06 -9.86
C SER A 86 -16.73 -11.13 -8.48
N VAL A 87 -17.18 -10.28 -7.53
CA VAL A 87 -16.65 -10.31 -6.17
C VAL A 87 -16.96 -11.63 -5.47
N THR A 88 -18.14 -12.23 -5.71
CA THR A 88 -18.47 -13.55 -5.16
C THR A 88 -17.45 -14.60 -5.62
N LYS A 89 -17.12 -14.64 -6.90
CA LYS A 89 -16.12 -15.58 -7.43
C LYS A 89 -14.72 -15.36 -6.83
N ILE A 90 -14.33 -14.08 -6.65
CA ILE A 90 -13.04 -13.72 -6.03
C ILE A 90 -13.00 -14.21 -4.58
N VAL A 91 -14.07 -13.94 -3.83
CA VAL A 91 -14.19 -14.33 -2.42
C VAL A 91 -14.22 -15.85 -2.26
N ASP A 92 -14.96 -16.57 -3.13
CA ASP A 92 -14.97 -18.03 -3.13
C ASP A 92 -13.58 -18.60 -3.42
N GLY A 93 -12.92 -18.12 -4.48
CA GLY A 93 -11.59 -18.58 -4.83
C GLY A 93 -10.53 -18.31 -3.76
N LEU A 94 -10.61 -17.18 -3.05
CA LEU A 94 -9.73 -16.88 -1.93
C LEU A 94 -10.02 -17.73 -0.70
N ALA A 95 -11.31 -18.04 -0.43
CA ALA A 95 -11.70 -18.95 0.66
C ALA A 95 -11.19 -20.37 0.38
N ASP A 96 -11.35 -20.88 -0.84
CA ASP A 96 -10.86 -22.20 -1.26
C ASP A 96 -9.34 -22.33 -1.15
N LYS A 97 -8.61 -21.21 -1.40
CA LYS A 97 -7.15 -21.12 -1.24
C LYS A 97 -6.72 -20.91 0.23
N GLY A 98 -7.67 -20.74 1.16
CA GLY A 98 -7.38 -20.51 2.58
C GLY A 98 -6.88 -19.10 2.91
N TYR A 99 -7.07 -18.12 2.04
CA TYR A 99 -6.59 -16.75 2.25
C TYR A 99 -7.62 -15.84 2.96
N LEU A 100 -8.88 -16.25 3.03
CA LEU A 100 -9.91 -15.57 3.80
C LEU A 100 -10.86 -16.52 4.51
N ARG A 101 -11.53 -15.99 5.53
CA ARG A 101 -12.68 -16.62 6.19
C ARG A 101 -13.89 -15.68 6.13
N ARG A 102 -15.07 -16.25 6.03
CA ARG A 102 -16.33 -15.52 6.17
C ARG A 102 -16.80 -15.66 7.60
N VAL A 103 -16.98 -14.56 8.29
CA VAL A 103 -17.47 -14.53 9.65
C VAL A 103 -18.76 -13.71 9.74
N PRO A 104 -19.66 -13.99 10.69
CA PRO A 104 -20.84 -13.15 10.92
C PRO A 104 -20.42 -11.72 11.27
N HIS A 105 -21.16 -10.74 10.76
CA HIS A 105 -20.92 -9.35 11.15
C HIS A 105 -21.32 -9.14 12.63
N PRO A 106 -20.51 -8.42 13.43
CA PRO A 106 -20.73 -8.32 14.88
C PRO A 106 -22.07 -7.69 15.28
N THR A 107 -22.63 -6.82 14.45
CA THR A 107 -23.87 -6.09 14.76
C THR A 107 -25.00 -6.35 13.77
N ASP A 108 -24.73 -6.89 12.58
CA ASP A 108 -25.75 -7.20 11.57
C ASP A 108 -25.73 -8.69 11.22
N ARG A 109 -26.69 -9.45 11.76
CA ARG A 109 -26.82 -10.90 11.54
C ARG A 109 -27.05 -11.31 10.08
N ARG A 110 -27.40 -10.37 9.20
CA ARG A 110 -27.62 -10.63 7.77
C ARG A 110 -26.36 -10.35 6.93
N ALA A 111 -25.36 -9.69 7.50
CA ALA A 111 -24.12 -9.36 6.84
C ALA A 111 -23.01 -10.34 7.20
N GLN A 112 -22.06 -10.48 6.29
CA GLN A 112 -20.82 -11.23 6.48
C GLN A 112 -19.63 -10.27 6.42
N VAL A 113 -18.63 -10.54 7.24
CA VAL A 113 -17.32 -9.90 7.20
C VAL A 113 -16.32 -10.88 6.57
N LEU A 114 -15.45 -10.33 5.77
CA LEU A 114 -14.33 -11.03 5.15
C LEU A 114 -13.10 -10.82 6.01
N GLU A 115 -12.62 -11.86 6.66
CA GLU A 115 -11.42 -11.82 7.48
C GLU A 115 -10.25 -12.45 6.73
N PRO A 116 -9.12 -11.73 6.55
CA PRO A 116 -7.91 -12.32 6.01
C PRO A 116 -7.34 -13.33 7.02
N THR A 117 -6.74 -14.39 6.50
CA THR A 117 -6.04 -15.37 7.34
C THR A 117 -4.60 -14.94 7.60
N VAL A 118 -3.96 -15.56 8.61
CA VAL A 118 -2.52 -15.38 8.86
C VAL A 118 -1.69 -15.77 7.62
N GLN A 119 -2.11 -16.80 6.88
CA GLN A 119 -1.47 -17.19 5.63
C GLN A 119 -1.54 -16.09 4.57
N ALA A 120 -2.69 -15.40 4.46
CA ALA A 120 -2.85 -14.26 3.56
C ALA A 120 -1.93 -13.10 3.96
N ALA A 121 -1.85 -12.79 5.26
CA ALA A 121 -0.97 -11.74 5.78
C ALA A 121 0.49 -12.05 5.44
N HIS A 122 0.99 -13.23 5.78
CA HIS A 122 2.37 -13.65 5.45
C HIS A 122 2.67 -13.58 3.95
N LYS A 123 1.70 -13.98 3.11
CA LYS A 123 1.88 -13.96 1.65
C LYS A 123 2.05 -12.54 1.11
N ILE A 124 1.24 -11.62 1.58
CA ILE A 124 1.28 -10.21 1.16
C ILE A 124 2.49 -9.49 1.78
N ASP A 125 2.75 -9.67 3.08
CA ASP A 125 3.87 -9.05 3.76
C ASP A 125 5.21 -9.46 3.12
N ALA A 126 5.39 -10.74 2.81
CA ALA A 126 6.57 -11.22 2.08
C ALA A 126 6.73 -10.56 0.69
N SER A 127 5.61 -10.21 0.05
CA SER A 127 5.61 -9.53 -1.26
C SER A 127 6.02 -8.06 -1.18
N TYR A 128 5.76 -7.40 -0.04
CA TYR A 128 6.08 -5.98 0.18
C TYR A 128 7.39 -5.76 0.95
N ALA A 129 7.88 -6.79 1.65
CA ALA A 129 9.07 -6.67 2.48
C ALA A 129 10.28 -6.06 1.74
N PRO A 130 10.64 -6.50 0.50
CA PRO A 130 11.80 -5.95 -0.18
C PRO A 130 11.69 -4.44 -0.48
N PHE A 131 10.48 -3.97 -0.82
CA PHE A 131 10.24 -2.55 -1.04
C PHE A 131 10.32 -1.75 0.26
N HIS A 132 9.66 -2.22 1.32
CA HIS A 132 9.68 -1.56 2.63
C HIS A 132 11.09 -1.52 3.21
N GLU A 133 11.84 -2.62 3.16
CA GLU A 133 13.22 -2.68 3.63
C GLU A 133 14.10 -1.65 2.91
N ALA A 134 14.01 -1.58 1.57
CA ALA A 134 14.77 -0.60 0.81
C ALA A 134 14.39 0.85 1.15
N VAL A 135 13.11 1.13 1.38
CA VAL A 135 12.64 2.47 1.80
C VAL A 135 13.15 2.81 3.19
N VAL A 136 12.98 1.91 4.16
CA VAL A 136 13.45 2.13 5.55
C VAL A 136 14.96 2.34 5.58
N GLU A 137 15.73 1.49 4.90
CA GLU A 137 17.20 1.63 4.84
C GLU A 137 17.64 3.01 4.35
N VAL A 138 16.99 3.53 3.30
CA VAL A 138 17.32 4.87 2.79
C VAL A 138 16.91 5.96 3.77
N MET A 139 15.71 5.87 4.38
CA MET A 139 15.22 6.87 5.34
C MET A 139 16.08 6.93 6.60
N ASP A 140 16.55 5.79 7.10
CA ASP A 140 17.41 5.70 8.27
C ASP A 140 18.80 6.35 8.06
N HIS A 141 19.24 6.50 6.80
CA HIS A 141 20.49 7.18 6.46
C HIS A 141 20.34 8.70 6.27
N LEU A 142 19.11 9.20 6.19
CA LEU A 142 18.84 10.64 6.10
C LEU A 142 18.87 11.31 7.48
N SER A 143 19.25 12.59 7.50
CA SER A 143 19.07 13.40 8.72
C SER A 143 17.60 13.65 9.00
N THR A 144 17.29 14.10 10.23
CA THR A 144 15.93 14.47 10.62
C THR A 144 15.37 15.56 9.70
N GLU A 145 16.17 16.58 9.37
CA GLU A 145 15.75 17.68 8.51
C GLU A 145 15.46 17.23 7.07
N GLU A 146 16.25 16.28 6.54
CA GLU A 146 16.02 15.69 5.21
C GLU A 146 14.74 14.87 5.19
N ASN A 147 14.51 14.05 6.21
CA ASN A 147 13.28 13.28 6.37
C ASN A 147 12.05 14.19 6.50
N ASP A 148 12.12 15.29 7.26
CA ASP A 148 11.04 16.27 7.39
C ASP A 148 10.69 16.94 6.06
N VAL A 149 11.72 17.31 5.28
CA VAL A 149 11.51 17.88 3.94
C VAL A 149 10.84 16.89 3.03
N LEU A 150 11.32 15.64 3.00
CA LEU A 150 10.78 14.57 2.18
C LEU A 150 9.33 14.25 2.55
N ALA A 151 9.04 14.12 3.84
CA ALA A 151 7.69 13.83 4.34
C ALA A 151 6.69 14.92 3.93
N ARG A 152 7.06 16.20 4.09
CA ARG A 152 6.21 17.32 3.63
C ARG A 152 5.98 17.32 2.12
N CYS A 153 7.01 17.04 1.32
CA CYS A 153 6.86 16.98 -0.13
C CYS A 153 5.93 15.84 -0.56
N LEU A 154 6.09 14.66 0.02
CA LEU A 154 5.25 13.49 -0.28
C LEU A 154 3.80 13.73 0.16
N ALA A 155 3.57 14.34 1.34
CA ALA A 155 2.24 14.70 1.82
C ALA A 155 1.54 15.67 0.86
N GLN A 156 2.21 16.74 0.40
CA GLN A 156 1.66 17.70 -0.55
C GLN A 156 1.31 17.06 -1.90
N ILE A 157 2.15 16.13 -2.40
CA ILE A 157 1.86 15.40 -3.64
C ILE A 157 0.63 14.52 -3.45
N THR A 158 0.56 13.79 -2.35
CA THR A 158 -0.58 12.92 -2.02
C THR A 158 -1.89 13.73 -1.92
N GLU A 159 -1.87 14.86 -1.22
CA GLU A 159 -3.02 15.75 -1.11
C GLU A 159 -3.49 16.26 -2.47
N ALA A 160 -2.57 16.69 -3.31
CA ALA A 160 -2.88 17.17 -4.66
C ALA A 160 -3.51 16.07 -5.55
N LEU A 161 -3.14 14.80 -5.34
CA LEU A 161 -3.66 13.68 -6.12
C LEU A 161 -5.02 13.19 -5.62
N VAL A 162 -5.26 13.21 -4.31
CA VAL A 162 -6.47 12.62 -3.71
C VAL A 162 -7.60 13.65 -3.58
N GLY A 163 -7.28 14.96 -3.69
CA GLY A 163 -8.29 16.03 -3.66
C GLY A 163 -9.04 16.16 -2.34
N GLY A 164 -8.49 15.65 -1.26
CA GLY A 164 -9.08 15.66 0.08
C GLY A 164 -8.13 16.23 1.13
N ALA A 165 -8.69 16.72 2.24
CA ALA A 165 -7.92 17.23 3.36
C ALA A 165 -6.86 16.21 3.82
N PRO A 166 -5.66 16.66 4.23
CA PRO A 166 -4.60 15.78 4.68
C PRO A 166 -5.10 14.94 5.85
N ALA A 167 -4.88 13.62 5.77
CA ALA A 167 -4.99 12.79 6.96
C ALA A 167 -4.02 13.36 8.00
N PRO A 168 -4.43 13.53 9.27
CA PRO A 168 -3.49 13.95 10.30
C PRO A 168 -2.33 12.95 10.31
N VAL A 169 -1.13 13.47 10.13
CA VAL A 169 0.08 12.70 10.42
C VAL A 169 0.01 12.50 11.93
N ASP A 170 -0.35 11.30 12.38
CA ASP A 170 -0.24 10.97 13.79
C ASP A 170 1.21 11.25 14.19
N GLU A 171 1.35 12.25 15.03
CA GLU A 171 2.61 12.57 15.67
C GLU A 171 3.01 11.32 16.47
N TYR A 172 3.94 10.54 15.95
CA TYR A 172 4.56 9.46 16.70
C TYR A 172 5.26 10.12 17.87
N VAL A 173 4.56 10.21 19.00
CA VAL A 173 5.18 10.53 20.28
C VAL A 173 6.06 9.34 20.63
N VAL A 174 7.33 9.46 20.27
CA VAL A 174 8.38 8.60 20.84
C VAL A 174 8.44 8.97 22.30
N ASP A 175 7.94 8.07 23.13
CA ASP A 175 8.10 8.18 24.59
C ASP A 175 9.59 8.01 24.93
N PRO A 176 10.34 9.04 25.34
CA PRO A 176 11.78 8.95 25.50
C PRO A 176 12.21 8.25 26.80
N ASP A 177 11.29 7.80 27.65
CA ASP A 177 11.59 7.24 28.98
C ASP A 177 10.99 5.84 29.19
N GLY A 178 11.42 4.89 28.36
CA GLY A 178 11.15 3.46 28.58
C GLY A 178 12.24 2.76 29.38
N ASP A 179 12.73 3.34 30.47
CA ASP A 179 13.62 2.62 31.42
C ASP A 179 12.77 1.68 32.27
N ALA A 180 12.88 0.40 31.95
CA ALA A 180 12.41 -0.68 32.79
C ALA A 180 13.28 -0.80 34.06
N GLU A 181 12.75 -0.40 35.19
CA GLU A 181 13.32 -0.84 36.49
C GLU A 181 12.90 -2.30 36.74
N PRO A 182 13.87 -3.18 37.13
CA PRO A 182 13.53 -4.51 37.63
C PRO A 182 13.04 -4.41 39.05
N ASN A 183 11.80 -4.82 39.30
CA ASN A 183 11.29 -4.95 40.65
C ASN A 183 11.79 -6.23 41.25
N ASP A 184 12.77 -6.08 42.20
CA ASP A 184 13.23 -7.06 43.13
C ASP A 184 12.41 -6.90 44.41
N SER A 185 11.57 -7.91 44.75
CA SER A 185 11.21 -8.33 46.13
C SER A 185 10.15 -9.40 46.10
#